data_2ccd592a04a081b36c2186c00d1acb34
#
_entry.id   2ccd592a04a081b36c2186c00d1acb34
#
_cell.length_a   1.000
_cell.length_b   1.000
_cell.length_c   1.000
_cell.angle_alpha   90.00
_cell.angle_beta   90.00
_cell.angle_gamma   90.00
#
_symmetry.space_group_name_H-M   'P 1'
#
loop_
_entity.id
_entity.type
_entity.pdbx_description
1 polymer ?
#
loop_
_entity_poly.entity_id
_entity_poly.type
_entity_poly.pdbx_seq_one_letter_code
_entity_poly.pdbx_strand_id
1 'polypeptide(L)'
;MAERIINLEIETLMEGGYLATSHDIPGLVAQGRTIAECLEIAQDVARKIIESYLERGDPLPPPLILESPQNLEIRIPVGLP
;
A
#
# COMPACT_ATOMS: atom_id res chain seq x y z
N MET A 1 18.29 2.22 -8.42
CA MET A 1 17.08 2.17 -7.56
C MET A 1 16.01 1.32 -8.23
N ALA A 2 15.51 0.33 -7.52
CA ALA A 2 14.47 -0.55 -8.07
C ALA A 2 13.09 -0.08 -7.63
N GLU A 3 12.10 -0.42 -8.43
CA GLU A 3 10.70 -0.16 -8.10
C GLU A 3 9.93 -1.46 -8.11
N ARG A 4 8.96 -1.58 -7.23
CA ARG A 4 7.99 -2.66 -7.25
C ARG A 4 6.61 -2.06 -7.36
N ILE A 5 5.74 -2.75 -8.08
CA ILE A 5 4.35 -2.35 -8.22
C ILE A 5 3.55 -3.11 -7.16
N ILE A 6 2.80 -2.38 -6.35
CA ILE A 6 1.90 -2.99 -5.38
C ILE A 6 0.47 -2.58 -5.67
N ASN A 7 -0.46 -3.42 -5.29
CA ASN A 7 -1.88 -3.15 -5.43
C ASN A 7 -2.43 -2.61 -4.11
N LEU A 8 -3.21 -1.54 -4.20
CA LEU A 8 -3.89 -0.95 -3.06
C LEU A 8 -5.40 -1.08 -3.24
N GLU A 9 -6.08 -1.30 -2.14
CA GLU A 9 -7.53 -1.17 -2.07
C GLU A 9 -7.86 0.14 -1.38
N ILE A 10 -8.71 0.94 -2.00
CA ILE A 10 -9.14 2.23 -1.45
C ILE A 10 -10.60 2.12 -1.06
N GLU A 11 -10.85 2.48 0.17
CA GLU A 11 -12.19 2.40 0.76
C GLU A 11 -12.60 3.79 1.24
N THR A 12 -13.84 4.17 0.96
CA THR A 12 -14.38 5.43 1.45
C THR A 12 -14.84 5.26 2.90
N LEU A 13 -14.43 6.18 3.75
CA LEU A 13 -14.82 6.14 5.16
C LEU A 13 -16.12 6.89 5.40
N MET A 14 -16.95 6.39 6.30
CA MET A 14 -18.26 7.00 6.61
C MET A 14 -18.10 8.39 7.21
N GLU A 15 -17.06 8.60 8.01
CA GLU A 15 -16.78 9.90 8.62
C GLU A 15 -16.04 10.86 7.70
N GLY A 16 -15.78 10.45 6.49
CA GLY A 16 -15.04 11.22 5.50
C GLY A 16 -13.62 10.74 5.36
N GLY A 17 -13.05 10.92 4.16
CA GLY A 17 -11.71 10.48 3.86
C GLY A 17 -11.66 9.09 3.27
N TYR A 18 -10.43 8.58 3.13
CA TYR A 18 -10.17 7.34 2.44
C TYR A 18 -9.17 6.50 3.22
N LEU A 19 -9.33 5.18 3.15
CA LEU A 19 -8.43 4.21 3.76
C LEU A 19 -7.82 3.37 2.67
N ALA A 20 -6.50 3.24 2.69
CA ALA A 20 -5.78 2.36 1.77
C ALA A 20 -5.21 1.18 2.53
N THR A 21 -5.39 0.00 1.98
CA THR A 21 -4.80 -1.23 2.48
C THR A 21 -4.21 -1.99 1.30
N SER A 22 -3.37 -2.98 1.57
CA SER A 22 -2.76 -3.79 0.51
C SER A 22 -2.68 -5.24 0.94
N HIS A 23 -3.05 -6.13 0.02
CA HIS A 23 -2.84 -7.56 0.21
C HIS A 23 -1.40 -7.95 -0.13
N ASP A 24 -0.70 -7.12 -0.90
CA ASP A 24 0.69 -7.38 -1.28
C ASP A 24 1.65 -7.15 -0.12
N ILE A 25 1.35 -6.18 0.74
CA ILE A 25 2.21 -5.81 1.86
C ILE A 25 1.39 -5.89 3.14
N PRO A 26 1.58 -6.95 3.94
CA PRO A 26 0.88 -7.07 5.23
C PRO A 26 1.23 -5.90 6.16
N GLY A 27 0.22 -5.38 6.82
CA GLY A 27 0.41 -4.27 7.74
C GLY A 27 0.35 -2.89 7.12
N LEU A 28 0.21 -2.79 5.79
CA LEU A 28 0.06 -1.50 5.15
C LEU A 28 -1.35 -0.97 5.39
N VAL A 29 -1.43 0.16 6.08
CA VAL A 29 -2.67 0.89 6.32
C VAL A 29 -2.34 2.37 6.20
N ALA A 30 -3.11 3.08 5.39
CA ALA A 30 -2.91 4.52 5.22
C ALA A 30 -4.27 5.20 5.13
N GLN A 31 -4.37 6.38 5.70
CA GLN A 31 -5.61 7.13 5.71
C GLN A 31 -5.32 8.55 5.27
N GLY A 32 -6.18 9.11 4.43
CA GLY A 32 -6.03 10.48 3.97
C GLY A 32 -7.40 11.12 3.71
N ARG A 33 -7.41 12.44 3.61
CA ARG A 33 -8.64 13.19 3.34
C ARG A 33 -9.05 13.11 1.88
N THR A 34 -8.06 12.95 1.00
CA THR A 34 -8.26 12.81 -0.43
C THR A 34 -7.57 11.52 -0.89
N ILE A 35 -7.94 11.05 -2.08
CA ILE A 35 -7.28 9.88 -2.65
C ILE A 35 -5.79 10.17 -2.85
N ALA A 36 -5.45 11.36 -3.35
CA ALA A 36 -4.05 11.72 -3.57
C ALA A 36 -3.24 11.69 -2.28
N GLU A 37 -3.76 12.27 -1.21
CA GLU A 37 -3.10 12.25 0.09
C GLU A 37 -2.95 10.82 0.61
N CYS A 38 -4.00 10.03 0.47
CA CYS A 38 -3.99 8.63 0.89
C CYS A 38 -2.91 7.83 0.16
N LEU A 39 -2.75 8.06 -1.16
CA LEU A 39 -1.74 7.39 -1.95
C LEU A 39 -0.33 7.80 -1.55
N GLU A 40 -0.10 9.08 -1.26
CA GLU A 40 1.21 9.55 -0.80
C GLU A 40 1.60 8.89 0.52
N ILE A 41 0.65 8.84 1.45
CA ILE A 41 0.90 8.21 2.75
C ILE A 41 1.15 6.72 2.56
N ALA A 42 0.36 6.06 1.71
CA ALA A 42 0.54 4.64 1.44
C ALA A 42 1.91 4.32 0.85
N GLN A 43 2.42 5.18 -0.05
CA GLN A 43 3.76 5.00 -0.60
C GLN A 43 4.84 5.09 0.48
N ASP A 44 4.72 6.06 1.39
CA ASP A 44 5.66 6.20 2.49
C ASP A 44 5.62 5.00 3.44
N VAL A 45 4.43 4.55 3.79
CA VAL A 45 4.25 3.39 4.67
C VAL A 45 4.83 2.14 4.01
N ALA A 46 4.52 1.94 2.71
CA ALA A 46 5.03 0.80 1.98
C ALA A 46 6.56 0.79 1.94
N ARG A 47 7.17 1.94 1.69
CA ARG A 47 8.64 2.05 1.66
C ARG A 47 9.23 1.65 3.00
N LYS A 48 8.67 2.15 4.10
CA LYS A 48 9.18 1.84 5.44
C LYS A 48 9.03 0.36 5.77
N ILE A 49 7.92 -0.25 5.39
CA ILE A 49 7.70 -1.68 5.63
C ILE A 49 8.73 -2.49 4.82
N ILE A 50 8.92 -2.16 3.56
CA ILE A 50 9.88 -2.86 2.70
C ILE A 50 11.31 -2.71 3.24
N GLU A 51 11.69 -1.50 3.64
CA GLU A 51 13.00 -1.27 4.24
C GLU A 51 13.20 -2.13 5.49
N SER A 52 12.16 -2.27 6.30
CA SER A 52 12.21 -3.11 7.49
C SER A 52 12.48 -4.58 7.15
N TYR A 53 11.81 -5.12 6.11
CA TYR A 53 12.11 -6.48 5.64
C TYR A 53 13.55 -6.62 5.20
N LEU A 54 14.06 -5.65 4.44
CA LEU A 54 15.43 -5.70 3.93
C LEU A 54 16.45 -5.63 5.06
N GLU A 55 16.21 -4.79 6.06
CA GLU A 55 17.10 -4.68 7.21
C GLU A 55 17.20 -5.97 8.00
N ARG A 56 16.09 -6.69 8.13
CA ARG A 56 16.06 -7.97 8.86
C ARG A 56 16.54 -9.13 8.01
N GLY A 57 16.70 -8.92 6.69
CA GLY A 57 17.03 -10.01 5.78
C GLY A 57 15.86 -10.93 5.50
N ASP A 58 14.64 -10.52 5.82
CA ASP A 58 13.45 -11.33 5.54
C ASP A 58 13.09 -11.24 4.07
N PRO A 59 12.56 -12.32 3.48
CA PRO A 59 12.07 -12.24 2.11
C PRO A 59 10.83 -11.36 2.04
N LEU A 60 10.71 -10.59 0.97
CA LEU A 60 9.51 -9.80 0.73
C LEU A 60 8.33 -10.72 0.48
N PRO A 61 7.12 -10.37 0.98
CA PRO A 61 5.96 -11.22 0.74
C PRO A 61 5.62 -11.28 -0.75
N PRO A 62 5.16 -12.43 -1.24
CA PRO A 62 4.72 -12.53 -2.63
C PRO A 62 3.45 -11.69 -2.82
N PRO A 63 3.24 -11.11 -4.01
CA PRO A 63 2.01 -10.38 -4.28
C PRO A 63 0.81 -11.30 -4.19
N LEU A 64 -0.23 -10.82 -3.51
CA LEU A 64 -1.51 -11.52 -3.46
C LEU A 64 -2.52 -10.65 -4.20
N ILE A 65 -3.16 -11.24 -5.19
CA ILE A 65 -4.19 -10.54 -5.95
C ILE A 65 -5.53 -11.09 -5.50
N LEU A 66 -6.28 -10.25 -4.80
CA LEU A 66 -7.64 -10.57 -4.40
C LEU A 66 -8.57 -9.55 -5.02
N GLU A 67 -9.60 -10.03 -5.68
CA GLU A 67 -10.59 -9.14 -6.25
C GLU A 67 -11.64 -8.80 -5.21
N SER A 68 -11.94 -7.51 -5.09
CA SER A 68 -13.00 -7.03 -4.24
C SER A 68 -13.90 -6.10 -5.06
N PRO A 69 -15.12 -6.53 -5.40
CA PRO A 69 -15.98 -5.72 -6.26
C PRO A 69 -16.49 -4.45 -5.59
N GLN A 70 -16.30 -4.30 -4.28
CA GLN A 70 -16.79 -3.14 -3.54
C GLN A 70 -15.73 -2.08 -3.31
N ASN A 71 -14.48 -2.37 -3.59
CA ASN A 71 -13.35 -1.47 -3.32
C ASN A 71 -12.66 -1.08 -4.61
N LEU A 72 -12.11 0.13 -4.61
CA LEU A 72 -11.25 0.58 -5.69
C LEU A 72 -9.86 0.01 -5.48
N GLU A 73 -9.30 -0.62 -6.50
CA GLU A 73 -7.94 -1.16 -6.45
C GLU A 73 -7.04 -0.29 -7.30
N ILE A 74 -5.93 0.16 -6.70
CA ILE A 74 -4.97 1.03 -7.38
C ILE A 74 -3.58 0.41 -7.25
N ARG A 75 -2.83 0.43 -8.34
CA ARG A 75 -1.45 -0.06 -8.39
C ARG A 75 -0.50 1.13 -8.31
N ILE A 76 0.42 1.10 -7.37
CA ILE A 76 1.41 2.17 -7.22
C ILE A 76 2.83 1.61 -7.29
N PRO A 77 3.77 2.39 -7.84
CA PRO A 77 5.18 2.03 -7.76
C PRO A 77 5.74 2.46 -6.41
N VAL A 78 6.61 1.63 -5.86
CA VAL A 78 7.32 1.95 -4.62
C VAL A 78 8.81 1.84 -4.90
N GLY A 79 9.52 2.96 -4.76
CA GLY A 79 10.96 2.98 -4.94
C GLY A 79 11.66 2.25 -3.80
N LEU A 80 12.63 1.41 -4.13
CA LEU A 80 13.39 0.65 -3.16
C LEU A 80 14.84 1.10 -3.14
N PRO A 81 15.48 1.03 -1.97
CA PRO A 81 16.91 1.34 -1.90
C PRO A 81 17.77 0.32 -2.64
#